data_41e6f9d0a5662b835e1b492dae41dc63
#
_entry.id   41e6f9d0a5662b835e1b492dae41dc63
#
_cell.length_a   1.000
_cell.length_b   1.000
_cell.length_c   1.000
_cell.angle_alpha   90.00
_cell.angle_beta   90.00
_cell.angle_gamma   90.00
#
_symmetry.space_group_name_H-M   'P 1'
#
loop_
_entity.id
_entity.type
_entity.pdbx_description
1 polymer ?
#
loop_
_entity_poly.entity_id
_entity_poly.type
_entity_poly.pdbx_seq_one_letter_code
_entity_poly.pdbx_strand_id
1 'polypeptide(L)'
;SYDESENNLDAAIFSKEDLTFIGNGSLEVNANYDKGIVSKDDLVVESGNITITSVADGIKGKDSIVVRGGNLTIDAGGDGIQAYNADEEDKGYVSLEGGTIKITAQQDGVQAETNLLVAGGNIDISSGGGSKNSSTNDGWGQWGGQRPTAPGENSTTTESIEETTSAKAIKASSIIQVDGGNINIDSSDDSIHSNNKLVINDGEIKMSSGDDGLHSDSELEINGGNIDISKSYEGIESTDITINDGNINIVASDDGLNAAGGADGSSTNGRPGQNGMESTTSGTATINGGYIVMDAGGDGLDANGNLTMTGGTAIVNGPTNGGNGALDYDGEFNMSGGTLIAAGSLGMVQTPSSS
;
A
#
# COMPACT_ATOMS: atom_id res chain seq x y z
N SER A 1 18.44 -31.61 -17.82
CA SER A 1 17.90 -30.50 -18.62
C SER A 1 16.39 -30.63 -18.62
N TYR A 2 15.71 -29.68 -18.09
CA TYR A 2 14.26 -29.57 -18.18
C TYR A 2 13.93 -29.20 -19.61
N ASP A 3 12.93 -29.85 -20.21
CA ASP A 3 12.41 -29.52 -21.53
C ASP A 3 11.42 -28.35 -21.36
N GLU A 4 11.84 -27.15 -21.69
CA GLU A 4 11.07 -25.91 -21.54
C GLU A 4 9.84 -25.86 -22.47
N SER A 5 9.71 -26.79 -23.42
CA SER A 5 8.73 -26.68 -24.51
C SER A 5 7.33 -27.22 -24.21
N GLU A 6 7.12 -28.04 -23.18
CA GLU A 6 5.81 -28.68 -22.96
C GLU A 6 5.14 -28.46 -21.60
N ASN A 7 5.81 -27.96 -20.56
CA ASN A 7 5.19 -27.90 -19.20
C ASN A 7 5.45 -26.64 -18.37
N ASN A 8 6.21 -25.65 -18.84
CA ASN A 8 6.52 -24.43 -18.08
C ASN A 8 6.75 -24.70 -16.57
N LEU A 9 7.62 -25.67 -16.27
CA LEU A 9 8.00 -26.04 -14.90
C LEU A 9 9.03 -25.02 -14.40
N ASP A 10 8.54 -23.93 -13.86
CA ASP A 10 9.30 -22.75 -13.49
C ASP A 10 9.40 -22.60 -11.96
N ALA A 11 9.33 -23.70 -11.20
CA ALA A 11 9.41 -23.69 -9.75
C ALA A 11 10.15 -24.90 -9.18
N ALA A 12 10.72 -24.75 -7.99
CA ALA A 12 11.34 -25.85 -7.26
C ALA A 12 10.30 -26.90 -6.82
N ILE A 13 9.10 -26.46 -6.41
CA ILE A 13 7.93 -27.30 -6.16
C ILE A 13 6.81 -26.83 -7.08
N PHE A 14 6.26 -27.74 -7.88
CA PHE A 14 5.23 -27.44 -8.87
C PHE A 14 4.07 -28.42 -8.80
N SER A 15 2.83 -27.91 -8.70
CA SER A 15 1.59 -28.68 -8.83
C SER A 15 0.74 -28.15 -9.98
N LYS A 16 0.05 -29.07 -10.68
CA LYS A 16 -0.96 -28.72 -11.68
C LYS A 16 -2.37 -28.62 -11.11
N GLU A 17 -2.57 -29.16 -9.93
CA GLU A 17 -3.80 -29.25 -9.17
C GLU A 17 -3.55 -28.63 -7.80
N ASP A 18 -4.54 -28.67 -6.90
CA ASP A 18 -4.44 -28.18 -5.55
C ASP A 18 -3.16 -28.63 -4.83
N LEU A 19 -2.58 -27.77 -4.05
CA LEU A 19 -1.39 -28.04 -3.27
C LEU A 19 -1.60 -27.62 -1.81
N THR A 20 -1.56 -28.58 -0.90
CA THR A 20 -1.70 -28.31 0.53
C THR A 20 -0.46 -28.73 1.30
N PHE A 21 0.06 -27.83 2.12
CA PHE A 21 1.12 -28.09 3.09
C PHE A 21 0.53 -28.27 4.49
N ILE A 22 0.76 -29.42 5.09
CA ILE A 22 0.24 -29.78 6.42
C ILE A 22 1.27 -30.58 7.21
N GLY A 23 1.38 -30.32 8.51
CA GLY A 23 2.24 -31.07 9.42
C GLY A 23 3.03 -30.17 10.35
N ASN A 24 3.89 -30.79 11.17
CA ASN A 24 4.70 -30.07 12.16
C ASN A 24 6.21 -30.06 11.77
N GLY A 25 6.53 -30.52 10.57
CA GLY A 25 7.89 -30.61 10.06
C GLY A 25 8.41 -29.27 9.54
N SER A 26 9.62 -29.33 8.99
CA SER A 26 10.25 -28.20 8.32
C SER A 26 10.51 -28.53 6.85
N LEU A 27 10.20 -27.61 5.97
CA LEU A 27 10.48 -27.63 4.54
C LEU A 27 11.36 -26.43 4.20
N GLU A 28 12.48 -26.69 3.58
CA GLU A 28 13.36 -25.66 3.03
C GLU A 28 13.37 -25.77 1.51
N VAL A 29 13.05 -24.68 0.81
CA VAL A 29 12.99 -24.59 -0.65
C VAL A 29 14.00 -23.54 -1.11
N ASN A 30 15.01 -23.99 -1.85
CA ASN A 30 16.03 -23.14 -2.45
C ASN A 30 15.87 -23.16 -3.99
N ALA A 31 15.12 -22.21 -4.51
CA ALA A 31 14.82 -22.09 -5.94
C ALA A 31 15.85 -21.20 -6.64
N ASN A 32 16.99 -21.79 -6.99
CA ASN A 32 18.13 -21.06 -7.54
C ASN A 32 17.97 -20.68 -9.04
N TYR A 33 16.83 -20.94 -9.65
CA TYR A 33 16.59 -20.69 -11.07
C TYR A 33 15.40 -19.77 -11.32
N ASP A 34 14.28 -19.99 -10.64
CA ASP A 34 13.05 -19.24 -10.83
C ASP A 34 12.24 -19.25 -9.50
N LYS A 35 10.97 -19.63 -9.50
CA LYS A 35 10.02 -19.55 -8.39
C LYS A 35 10.23 -20.65 -7.34
N GLY A 36 9.84 -20.35 -6.11
CA GLY A 36 9.90 -21.30 -5.00
C GLY A 36 8.84 -22.40 -5.14
N ILE A 37 7.58 -22.06 -4.96
CA ILE A 37 6.45 -22.98 -4.97
C ILE A 37 5.36 -22.44 -5.91
N VAL A 38 4.89 -23.29 -6.84
CA VAL A 38 3.80 -22.94 -7.76
C VAL A 38 2.68 -23.97 -7.72
N SER A 39 1.44 -23.51 -7.58
CA SER A 39 0.23 -24.27 -7.90
C SER A 39 -0.49 -23.64 -9.09
N LYS A 40 -0.99 -24.48 -10.01
CA LYS A 40 -1.85 -24.03 -11.12
C LYS A 40 -3.35 -24.05 -10.75
N ASP A 41 -3.63 -24.28 -9.48
CA ASP A 41 -4.95 -24.26 -8.87
C ASP A 41 -4.82 -23.63 -7.47
N ASP A 42 -5.52 -24.11 -6.45
CA ASP A 42 -5.42 -23.61 -5.08
C ASP A 42 -4.11 -24.00 -4.39
N LEU A 43 -3.60 -23.10 -3.54
CA LEU A 43 -2.47 -23.37 -2.66
C LEU A 43 -2.82 -23.05 -1.22
N VAL A 44 -2.69 -24.04 -0.33
CA VAL A 44 -3.02 -23.90 1.09
C VAL A 44 -1.84 -24.26 1.97
N VAL A 45 -1.50 -23.36 2.90
CA VAL A 45 -0.57 -23.63 4.01
C VAL A 45 -1.37 -23.75 5.29
N GLU A 46 -1.64 -25.01 5.71
CA GLU A 46 -2.36 -25.28 6.97
C GLU A 46 -1.44 -25.12 8.19
N SER A 47 -0.19 -25.59 8.08
CA SER A 47 0.75 -25.64 9.20
C SER A 47 2.15 -26.03 8.73
N GLY A 48 3.10 -26.00 9.67
CA GLY A 48 4.51 -26.39 9.43
C GLY A 48 5.46 -25.21 9.48
N ASN A 49 6.74 -25.50 9.26
CA ASN A 49 7.77 -24.47 9.16
C ASN A 49 8.31 -24.49 7.72
N ILE A 50 7.97 -23.50 6.93
CA ILE A 50 8.35 -23.41 5.52
C ILE A 50 9.26 -22.22 5.33
N THR A 51 10.45 -22.48 4.79
CA THR A 51 11.42 -21.45 4.43
C THR A 51 11.68 -21.52 2.93
N ILE A 52 11.53 -20.40 2.24
CA ILE A 52 11.67 -20.32 0.79
C ILE A 52 12.70 -19.23 0.46
N THR A 53 13.65 -19.58 -0.39
CA THR A 53 14.52 -18.60 -1.06
C THR A 53 14.40 -18.82 -2.56
N SER A 54 14.06 -17.78 -3.31
CA SER A 54 13.80 -17.85 -4.75
C SER A 54 14.42 -16.70 -5.52
N VAL A 55 14.75 -16.95 -6.78
CA VAL A 55 15.25 -15.93 -7.71
C VAL A 55 14.09 -15.06 -8.25
N ALA A 56 12.91 -15.64 -8.40
CA ALA A 56 11.67 -14.96 -8.75
C ALA A 56 10.67 -15.07 -7.58
N ASP A 57 9.38 -15.31 -7.84
CA ASP A 57 8.34 -15.33 -6.81
C ASP A 57 8.57 -16.44 -5.77
N GLY A 58 8.24 -16.15 -4.52
CA GLY A 58 8.33 -17.13 -3.42
C GLY A 58 7.25 -18.20 -3.54
N ILE A 59 5.99 -17.80 -3.48
CA ILE A 59 4.80 -18.64 -3.66
C ILE A 59 3.89 -18.04 -4.72
N LYS A 60 3.48 -18.87 -5.67
CA LYS A 60 2.55 -18.46 -6.72
C LYS A 60 1.41 -19.47 -6.86
N GLY A 61 0.19 -19.03 -6.60
CA GLY A 61 -1.05 -19.80 -6.81
C GLY A 61 -1.86 -19.20 -7.94
N LYS A 62 -2.52 -20.06 -8.74
CA LYS A 62 -3.36 -19.50 -9.79
C LYS A 62 -4.67 -19.00 -9.20
N ASP A 63 -5.46 -19.90 -8.60
CA ASP A 63 -6.82 -19.61 -8.22
C ASP A 63 -6.90 -19.01 -6.81
N SER A 64 -6.15 -19.55 -5.86
CA SER A 64 -6.04 -18.93 -4.54
C SER A 64 -4.75 -19.27 -3.81
N ILE A 65 -4.44 -18.45 -2.80
CA ILE A 65 -3.44 -18.77 -1.78
C ILE A 65 -4.06 -18.50 -0.40
N VAL A 66 -4.09 -19.55 0.44
CA VAL A 66 -4.61 -19.44 1.80
C VAL A 66 -3.55 -19.87 2.81
N VAL A 67 -3.20 -18.99 3.74
CA VAL A 67 -2.28 -19.29 4.84
C VAL A 67 -3.08 -19.32 6.14
N ARG A 68 -3.37 -20.52 6.65
CA ARG A 68 -4.14 -20.71 7.88
C ARG A 68 -3.29 -20.73 9.14
N GLY A 69 -2.02 -21.10 8.99
CA GLY A 69 -1.12 -21.17 10.13
C GLY A 69 0.29 -21.61 9.79
N GLY A 70 1.06 -21.95 10.84
CA GLY A 70 2.48 -22.31 10.69
C GLY A 70 3.43 -21.11 10.72
N ASN A 71 4.67 -21.37 10.35
CA ASN A 71 5.70 -20.36 10.21
C ASN A 71 6.19 -20.37 8.77
N LEU A 72 5.95 -19.28 8.06
CA LEU A 72 6.30 -19.10 6.67
C LEU A 72 7.34 -17.96 6.57
N THR A 73 8.52 -18.30 6.06
CA THR A 73 9.59 -17.33 5.81
C THR A 73 9.94 -17.34 4.33
N ILE A 74 9.86 -16.20 3.68
CA ILE A 74 10.09 -16.05 2.23
C ILE A 74 11.15 -14.97 2.01
N ASP A 75 12.13 -15.29 1.17
CA ASP A 75 13.10 -14.36 0.59
C ASP A 75 13.04 -14.52 -0.93
N ALA A 76 12.39 -13.58 -1.59
CA ALA A 76 12.03 -13.63 -3.01
C ALA A 76 12.67 -12.50 -3.82
N GLY A 77 13.22 -12.84 -4.98
CA GLY A 77 13.69 -11.88 -5.96
C GLY A 77 12.57 -11.24 -6.80
N GLY A 78 11.36 -11.79 -6.75
CA GLY A 78 10.11 -11.25 -7.29
C GLY A 78 9.13 -10.96 -6.17
N ASP A 79 7.86 -11.36 -6.37
CA ASP A 79 6.82 -11.25 -5.34
C ASP A 79 6.99 -12.30 -4.23
N GLY A 80 6.66 -11.94 -3.00
CA GLY A 80 6.68 -12.91 -1.91
C GLY A 80 5.58 -13.96 -2.08
N ILE A 81 4.34 -13.54 -2.18
CA ILE A 81 3.14 -14.35 -2.40
C ILE A 81 2.30 -13.72 -3.51
N GLN A 82 1.94 -14.47 -4.55
CA GLN A 82 1.12 -13.96 -5.65
C GLN A 82 0.02 -14.94 -6.06
N ALA A 83 -1.25 -14.50 -5.99
CA ALA A 83 -2.38 -15.15 -6.63
C ALA A 83 -2.73 -14.39 -7.93
N TYR A 84 -2.87 -15.12 -9.09
CA TYR A 84 -2.81 -14.43 -10.40
C TYR A 84 -3.95 -14.77 -11.38
N ASN A 85 -5.08 -15.35 -10.93
CA ASN A 85 -6.22 -15.58 -11.81
C ASN A 85 -7.02 -14.28 -12.00
N ALA A 86 -6.89 -13.68 -13.18
CA ALA A 86 -7.64 -12.50 -13.59
C ALA A 86 -8.93 -12.84 -14.36
N ASP A 87 -9.14 -14.11 -14.73
CA ASP A 87 -10.20 -14.51 -15.64
C ASP A 87 -11.54 -14.79 -14.93
N GLU A 88 -11.49 -15.08 -13.61
CA GLU A 88 -12.64 -15.50 -12.80
C GLU A 88 -12.71 -14.65 -11.53
N GLU A 89 -13.85 -13.94 -11.32
CA GLU A 89 -14.02 -12.97 -10.23
C GLU A 89 -13.90 -13.56 -8.82
N ASP A 90 -14.17 -14.85 -8.65
CA ASP A 90 -14.09 -15.57 -7.37
C ASP A 90 -12.74 -16.27 -7.14
N LYS A 91 -11.78 -16.04 -8.04
CA LYS A 91 -10.42 -16.57 -7.98
C LYS A 91 -9.37 -15.46 -7.93
N GLY A 92 -8.08 -15.84 -7.92
CA GLY A 92 -6.97 -14.89 -7.84
C GLY A 92 -6.87 -14.19 -6.50
N TYR A 93 -7.42 -14.76 -5.43
CA TYR A 93 -7.44 -14.15 -4.09
C TYR A 93 -6.35 -14.71 -3.18
N VAL A 94 -6.00 -13.90 -2.17
CA VAL A 94 -5.12 -14.30 -1.07
C VAL A 94 -5.86 -14.15 0.26
N SER A 95 -5.74 -15.16 1.13
CA SER A 95 -6.26 -15.11 2.51
C SER A 95 -5.17 -15.46 3.52
N LEU A 96 -4.84 -14.51 4.39
CA LEU A 96 -3.90 -14.69 5.50
C LEU A 96 -4.71 -14.79 6.79
N GLU A 97 -4.98 -16.04 7.22
CA GLU A 97 -5.89 -16.29 8.34
C GLU A 97 -5.16 -16.41 9.69
N GLY A 98 -3.83 -16.69 9.65
CA GLY A 98 -3.06 -16.85 10.87
C GLY A 98 -1.63 -17.31 10.64
N GLY A 99 -0.94 -17.65 11.75
CA GLY A 99 0.47 -18.06 11.71
C GLY A 99 1.46 -16.90 11.87
N THR A 100 2.71 -17.22 11.61
CA THR A 100 3.80 -16.22 11.55
C THR A 100 4.32 -16.18 10.13
N ILE A 101 4.16 -15.06 9.46
CA ILE A 101 4.52 -14.85 8.06
C ILE A 101 5.59 -13.77 8.01
N LYS A 102 6.74 -14.12 7.48
CA LYS A 102 7.82 -13.18 7.24
C LYS A 102 8.21 -13.18 5.77
N ILE A 103 8.13 -12.03 5.13
CA ILE A 103 8.40 -11.85 3.71
C ILE A 103 9.47 -10.78 3.52
N THR A 104 10.47 -11.10 2.73
CA THR A 104 11.38 -10.15 2.10
C THR A 104 11.24 -10.35 0.59
N ALA A 105 10.74 -9.36 -0.12
CA ALA A 105 10.50 -9.40 -1.56
C ALA A 105 11.19 -8.23 -2.25
N GLN A 106 11.68 -8.45 -3.48
CA GLN A 106 12.21 -7.35 -4.28
C GLN A 106 11.11 -6.61 -5.04
N GLN A 107 9.95 -7.24 -5.22
CA GLN A 107 8.72 -6.69 -5.76
C GLN A 107 7.64 -6.67 -4.67
N ASP A 108 6.37 -6.98 -5.02
CA ASP A 108 5.29 -6.93 -4.04
C ASP A 108 5.44 -8.01 -2.94
N GLY A 109 5.14 -7.65 -1.71
CA GLY A 109 5.19 -8.61 -0.61
C GLY A 109 4.11 -9.67 -0.75
N VAL A 110 2.86 -9.24 -0.87
CA VAL A 110 1.68 -10.08 -1.11
C VAL A 110 0.81 -9.42 -2.17
N GLN A 111 0.56 -10.12 -3.27
CA GLN A 111 -0.29 -9.64 -4.37
C GLN A 111 -1.46 -10.59 -4.61
N ALA A 112 -2.66 -10.03 -4.72
CA ALA A 112 -3.86 -10.71 -5.17
C ALA A 112 -4.40 -10.05 -6.44
N GLU A 113 -4.76 -10.84 -7.43
CA GLU A 113 -5.38 -10.35 -8.66
C GLU A 113 -6.82 -9.90 -8.44
N THR A 114 -7.49 -10.41 -7.42
CA THR A 114 -8.84 -9.99 -7.03
C THR A 114 -8.87 -9.45 -5.60
N ASN A 115 -9.15 -10.27 -4.61
CA ASN A 115 -9.34 -9.85 -3.23
C ASN A 115 -8.23 -10.34 -2.32
N LEU A 116 -7.93 -9.57 -1.28
CA LEU A 116 -6.99 -9.95 -0.25
C LEU A 116 -7.61 -9.77 1.13
N LEU A 117 -7.62 -10.86 1.91
CA LEU A 117 -8.07 -10.85 3.30
C LEU A 117 -6.90 -11.07 4.25
N VAL A 118 -6.74 -10.20 5.23
CA VAL A 118 -5.93 -10.45 6.43
C VAL A 118 -6.85 -10.61 7.61
N ALA A 119 -7.14 -11.86 7.97
CA ALA A 119 -8.01 -12.17 9.12
C ALA A 119 -7.24 -12.18 10.44
N GLY A 120 -5.91 -12.37 10.40
CA GLY A 120 -5.08 -12.39 11.60
C GLY A 120 -3.65 -12.89 11.34
N GLY A 121 -2.93 -13.18 12.43
CA GLY A 121 -1.54 -13.65 12.39
C GLY A 121 -0.52 -12.58 12.77
N ASN A 122 0.76 -12.99 12.75
CA ASN A 122 1.90 -12.08 12.88
C ASN A 122 2.58 -11.98 11.51
N ILE A 123 2.48 -10.82 10.89
CA ILE A 123 2.91 -10.59 9.51
C ILE A 123 3.99 -9.52 9.52
N ASP A 124 5.14 -9.84 8.93
CA ASP A 124 6.31 -8.96 8.82
C ASP A 124 6.72 -8.94 7.34
N ILE A 125 6.58 -7.81 6.67
CA ILE A 125 6.83 -7.65 5.23
C ILE A 125 7.84 -6.54 4.99
N SER A 126 8.88 -6.86 4.22
CA SER A 126 9.75 -5.87 3.59
C SER A 126 9.74 -6.04 2.08
N SER A 127 9.34 -5.01 1.34
CA SER A 127 9.27 -5.01 -0.13
C SER A 127 10.13 -3.92 -0.75
N GLY A 128 10.75 -4.23 -1.89
CA GLY A 128 11.61 -3.30 -2.63
C GLY A 128 12.84 -2.79 -1.85
N GLY A 129 13.23 -3.49 -0.77
CA GLY A 129 14.31 -3.06 0.13
C GLY A 129 13.90 -2.01 1.16
N GLY A 130 12.60 -1.78 1.33
CA GLY A 130 12.01 -0.92 2.35
C GLY A 130 11.97 0.56 1.99
N SER A 131 11.32 1.34 2.83
CA SER A 131 10.99 2.76 2.68
C SER A 131 12.17 3.72 2.46
N LYS A 132 13.39 3.22 2.64
CA LYS A 132 14.62 3.97 2.35
C LYS A 132 15.00 3.93 0.87
N ASN A 133 14.45 2.98 0.11
CA ASN A 133 14.68 2.80 -1.32
C ASN A 133 13.57 3.40 -2.18
N SER A 134 12.77 4.29 -1.60
CA SER A 134 11.72 5.01 -2.33
C SER A 134 12.23 5.59 -3.65
N SER A 135 11.46 5.40 -4.71
CA SER A 135 11.65 6.08 -5.99
C SER A 135 11.15 7.53 -5.95
N THR A 136 10.38 7.88 -4.93
CA THR A 136 9.99 9.25 -4.64
C THR A 136 11.24 10.00 -4.15
N ASN A 137 11.89 10.72 -5.04
CA ASN A 137 12.96 11.63 -4.63
C ASN A 137 12.34 12.70 -3.74
N ASP A 138 12.89 12.91 -2.55
CA ASP A 138 12.68 14.07 -1.67
C ASP A 138 13.06 15.39 -2.38
N GLY A 139 12.53 15.61 -3.57
CA GLY A 139 12.90 16.62 -4.53
C GLY A 139 12.20 17.98 -4.34
N TRP A 140 11.83 18.36 -3.13
CA TRP A 140 11.48 19.75 -2.81
C TRP A 140 12.71 20.57 -2.40
N GLY A 141 13.79 20.50 -3.16
CA GLY A 141 15.03 21.18 -2.80
C GLY A 141 15.78 21.85 -3.93
N GLN A 142 15.24 22.05 -5.12
CA GLN A 142 15.95 22.82 -6.14
C GLN A 142 15.06 23.56 -7.15
N TRP A 143 14.28 24.53 -6.70
CA TRP A 143 13.94 25.68 -7.52
C TRP A 143 15.14 26.62 -7.61
N GLY A 144 16.24 26.09 -8.11
CA GLY A 144 17.42 26.84 -8.58
C GLY A 144 17.36 26.89 -10.10
N GLY A 145 16.85 28.00 -10.63
CA GLY A 145 16.63 28.18 -12.05
C GLY A 145 17.81 27.75 -12.93
N GLN A 146 17.63 26.75 -13.76
CA GLN A 146 18.44 26.56 -14.95
C GLN A 146 18.00 27.56 -16.01
N ARG A 147 18.90 28.49 -16.25
CA ARG A 147 18.84 29.46 -17.33
C ARG A 147 18.74 28.73 -18.67
N PRO A 148 17.86 29.13 -19.61
CA PRO A 148 17.79 28.52 -20.93
C PRO A 148 19.12 28.62 -21.65
N THR A 149 19.76 27.50 -21.93
CA THR A 149 20.87 27.45 -22.88
C THR A 149 20.35 27.52 -24.31
N ALA A 150 21.05 28.23 -25.15
CA ALA A 150 20.70 28.48 -26.54
C ALA A 150 20.57 27.20 -27.37
N PRO A 151 19.79 27.23 -28.47
CA PRO A 151 19.52 26.02 -29.27
C PRO A 151 20.75 25.62 -30.07
N GLY A 152 21.21 24.40 -29.88
CA GLY A 152 22.22 23.78 -30.72
C GLY A 152 23.23 22.89 -30.01
N GLU A 153 22.80 21.83 -29.35
CA GLU A 153 23.61 20.63 -29.21
C GLU A 153 22.66 19.42 -29.01
N ASN A 154 22.77 18.51 -30.00
CA ASN A 154 22.02 17.29 -30.06
C ASN A 154 22.69 16.28 -29.10
N SER A 155 22.24 16.19 -27.87
CA SER A 155 22.60 15.09 -26.97
C SER A 155 21.47 14.09 -26.95
N THR A 156 21.56 13.09 -27.81
CA THR A 156 20.76 11.85 -27.70
C THR A 156 21.30 11.01 -26.56
N THR A 157 20.94 11.33 -25.35
CA THR A 157 20.90 10.35 -24.26
C THR A 157 19.54 9.72 -24.29
N THR A 158 19.46 8.52 -24.88
CA THR A 158 18.37 7.58 -24.64
C THR A 158 18.57 7.09 -23.21
N GLU A 159 18.05 7.80 -22.23
CA GLU A 159 17.80 7.22 -20.93
C GLU A 159 16.72 6.16 -21.18
N SER A 160 17.09 4.90 -21.04
CA SER A 160 16.12 3.81 -20.86
C SER A 160 15.37 4.17 -19.60
N ILE A 161 14.07 4.50 -19.72
CA ILE A 161 13.13 4.55 -18.61
C ILE A 161 13.09 3.09 -18.13
N GLU A 162 13.81 2.78 -17.05
CA GLU A 162 13.59 1.53 -16.34
C GLU A 162 12.17 1.63 -15.81
N GLU A 163 11.28 0.71 -16.23
CA GLU A 163 9.99 0.55 -15.62
C GLU A 163 10.25 0.27 -14.13
N THR A 164 9.82 1.17 -13.25
CA THR A 164 9.88 0.93 -11.82
C THR A 164 8.92 -0.21 -11.54
N THR A 165 9.45 -1.37 -11.20
CA THR A 165 8.64 -2.51 -10.80
C THR A 165 7.93 -2.15 -9.50
N SER A 166 6.62 -2.43 -9.41
CA SER A 166 5.84 -2.30 -8.18
C SER A 166 6.53 -3.03 -7.03
N ALA A 167 6.58 -2.41 -5.87
CA ALA A 167 7.16 -2.99 -4.67
C ALA A 167 6.33 -2.63 -3.43
N LYS A 168 5.01 -2.78 -3.57
CA LYS A 168 4.02 -2.60 -2.51
C LYS A 168 4.09 -3.76 -1.52
N ALA A 169 3.83 -3.51 -0.24
CA ALA A 169 3.89 -4.62 0.69
C ALA A 169 2.65 -5.52 0.59
N ILE A 170 1.45 -4.95 0.51
CA ILE A 170 0.20 -5.68 0.33
C ILE A 170 -0.59 -5.01 -0.80
N LYS A 171 -0.93 -5.77 -1.85
CA LYS A 171 -1.61 -5.26 -3.04
C LYS A 171 -2.76 -6.15 -3.48
N ALA A 172 -3.86 -5.53 -3.88
CA ALA A 172 -4.96 -6.23 -4.55
C ALA A 172 -5.60 -5.36 -5.63
N SER A 173 -6.03 -5.99 -6.73
CA SER A 173 -6.69 -5.27 -7.83
C SER A 173 -8.17 -4.95 -7.55
N SER A 174 -8.78 -5.54 -6.52
CA SER A 174 -10.19 -5.28 -6.17
C SER A 174 -10.35 -4.82 -4.72
N ILE A 175 -10.37 -5.73 -3.76
CA ILE A 175 -10.65 -5.39 -2.36
C ILE A 175 -9.53 -5.90 -1.46
N ILE A 176 -9.06 -5.04 -0.56
CA ILE A 176 -8.29 -5.46 0.60
C ILE A 176 -9.14 -5.28 1.85
N GLN A 177 -9.23 -6.33 2.66
CA GLN A 177 -9.87 -6.29 3.96
C GLN A 177 -8.90 -6.78 5.04
N VAL A 178 -8.76 -5.98 6.10
CA VAL A 178 -7.96 -6.32 7.29
C VAL A 178 -8.89 -6.40 8.48
N ASP A 179 -9.12 -7.63 8.97
CA ASP A 179 -10.00 -7.91 10.11
C ASP A 179 -9.23 -8.00 11.43
N GLY A 180 -7.89 -8.05 11.36
CA GLY A 180 -7.05 -8.13 12.55
C GLY A 180 -5.61 -8.55 12.23
N GLY A 181 -4.88 -8.92 13.28
CA GLY A 181 -3.48 -9.34 13.19
C GLY A 181 -2.50 -8.29 13.72
N ASN A 182 -1.25 -8.72 13.80
CA ASN A 182 -0.12 -7.85 14.10
C ASN A 182 0.73 -7.75 12.83
N ILE A 183 0.68 -6.60 12.18
CA ILE A 183 1.21 -6.38 10.83
C ILE A 183 2.30 -5.31 10.92
N ASN A 184 3.52 -5.66 10.50
CA ASN A 184 4.63 -4.74 10.37
C ASN A 184 5.07 -4.68 8.91
N ILE A 185 5.19 -3.47 8.38
CA ILE A 185 5.51 -3.24 6.96
C ILE A 185 6.66 -2.23 6.84
N ASP A 186 7.60 -2.54 5.95
CA ASP A 186 8.61 -1.60 5.44
C ASP A 186 8.69 -1.76 3.92
N SER A 187 8.06 -0.85 3.16
CA SER A 187 7.91 -0.91 1.70
C SER A 187 8.62 0.25 1.01
N SER A 188 9.16 0.02 -0.19
CA SER A 188 9.73 1.10 -0.99
C SER A 188 8.71 1.86 -1.84
N ASP A 189 7.52 1.34 -1.97
CA ASP A 189 6.32 1.85 -2.61
C ASP A 189 5.21 1.87 -1.54
N ASP A 190 3.92 1.83 -1.86
CA ASP A 190 2.83 1.85 -0.87
C ASP A 190 2.91 0.69 0.12
N SER A 191 2.49 0.93 1.35
CA SER A 191 2.40 -0.15 2.32
C SER A 191 1.20 -1.07 2.06
N ILE A 192 0.00 -0.52 1.89
CA ILE A 192 -1.21 -1.28 1.54
C ILE A 192 -1.93 -0.54 0.41
N HIS A 193 -2.08 -1.20 -0.74
CA HIS A 193 -2.67 -0.62 -1.95
C HIS A 193 -3.78 -1.47 -2.55
N SER A 194 -4.95 -0.87 -2.75
CA SER A 194 -6.08 -1.49 -3.45
C SER A 194 -6.53 -0.63 -4.63
N ASN A 195 -6.68 -1.23 -5.81
CA ASN A 195 -7.19 -0.47 -6.96
C ASN A 195 -8.70 -0.14 -6.88
N ASN A 196 -9.41 -0.60 -5.85
CA ASN A 196 -10.83 -0.29 -5.71
C ASN A 196 -11.23 0.04 -4.27
N LYS A 197 -11.12 -0.90 -3.32
CA LYS A 197 -11.56 -0.67 -1.95
C LYS A 197 -10.60 -1.24 -0.92
N LEU A 198 -10.23 -0.43 0.07
CA LEU A 198 -9.50 -0.84 1.25
C LEU A 198 -10.39 -0.70 2.50
N VAL A 199 -10.54 -1.78 3.27
CA VAL A 199 -11.28 -1.79 4.54
C VAL A 199 -10.39 -2.28 5.66
N ILE A 200 -10.23 -1.49 6.72
CA ILE A 200 -9.55 -1.90 7.95
C ILE A 200 -10.58 -1.95 9.08
N ASN A 201 -10.89 -3.16 9.54
CA ASN A 201 -11.85 -3.38 10.63
C ASN A 201 -11.16 -3.39 12.00
N ASP A 202 -9.97 -3.97 12.10
CA ASP A 202 -9.17 -4.05 13.33
C ASP A 202 -7.72 -4.43 13.00
N GLY A 203 -6.83 -4.43 13.98
CA GLY A 203 -5.44 -4.86 13.91
C GLY A 203 -4.48 -3.92 14.59
N GLU A 204 -3.29 -4.44 14.89
CA GLU A 204 -2.11 -3.66 15.27
C GLU A 204 -1.23 -3.54 14.02
N ILE A 205 -1.28 -2.39 13.35
CA ILE A 205 -0.66 -2.17 12.04
C ILE A 205 0.41 -1.09 12.18
N LYS A 206 1.65 -1.45 11.88
CA LYS A 206 2.78 -0.52 11.85
C LYS A 206 3.40 -0.53 10.48
N MET A 207 3.61 0.65 9.92
CA MET A 207 4.16 0.76 8.59
C MET A 207 5.11 1.94 8.42
N SER A 208 6.03 1.72 7.49
CA SER A 208 6.92 2.73 6.95
C SER A 208 6.95 2.57 5.44
N SER A 209 6.51 3.56 4.73
CA SER A 209 6.35 3.54 3.28
C SER A 209 7.34 4.44 2.57
N GLY A 210 7.67 4.08 1.35
CA GLY A 210 8.42 4.93 0.45
C GLY A 210 7.51 5.85 -0.36
N ASP A 211 6.25 5.47 -0.50
CA ASP A 211 5.17 6.24 -1.08
C ASP A 211 4.02 6.31 -0.05
N ASP A 212 2.82 5.83 -0.31
CA ASP A 212 1.71 6.04 0.60
C ASP A 212 1.59 4.97 1.69
N GLY A 213 1.09 5.37 2.85
CA GLY A 213 0.82 4.45 3.94
C GLY A 213 -0.34 3.51 3.60
N LEU A 214 -1.52 4.07 3.40
CA LEU A 214 -2.74 3.38 2.98
C LEU A 214 -3.28 4.05 1.73
N HIS A 215 -3.38 3.30 0.63
CA HIS A 215 -3.87 3.79 -0.64
C HIS A 215 -5.05 2.96 -1.16
N SER A 216 -6.07 3.63 -1.68
CA SER A 216 -7.12 2.99 -2.47
C SER A 216 -7.60 3.92 -3.58
N ASP A 217 -7.70 3.41 -4.82
CA ASP A 217 -8.12 4.25 -5.95
C ASP A 217 -9.56 4.78 -5.82
N SER A 218 -10.44 4.13 -5.04
CA SER A 218 -11.86 4.51 -4.95
C SER A 218 -12.34 4.76 -3.53
N GLU A 219 -12.32 3.75 -2.66
CA GLU A 219 -12.88 3.84 -1.32
C GLU A 219 -11.90 3.33 -0.27
N LEU A 220 -11.70 4.09 0.80
CA LEU A 220 -10.94 3.68 1.98
C LEU A 220 -11.78 3.84 3.23
N GLU A 221 -11.94 2.75 3.98
CA GLU A 221 -12.76 2.70 5.18
C GLU A 221 -11.97 2.16 6.37
N ILE A 222 -11.89 2.93 7.46
CA ILE A 222 -11.27 2.50 8.71
C ILE A 222 -12.35 2.42 9.78
N ASN A 223 -12.64 1.20 10.24
CA ASN A 223 -13.66 0.90 11.24
C ASN A 223 -13.07 0.73 12.65
N GLY A 224 -11.74 0.58 12.76
CA GLY A 224 -11.06 0.36 14.03
C GLY A 224 -9.57 0.06 13.86
N GLY A 225 -8.97 -0.49 14.91
CA GLY A 225 -7.56 -0.86 14.94
C GLY A 225 -6.63 0.23 15.47
N ASN A 226 -5.37 -0.15 15.60
CA ASN A 226 -4.26 0.73 15.98
C ASN A 226 -3.30 0.82 14.81
N ILE A 227 -3.27 1.96 14.13
CA ILE A 227 -2.56 2.18 12.87
C ILE A 227 -1.46 3.22 13.11
N ASP A 228 -0.22 2.83 12.91
CA ASP A 228 0.95 3.68 13.06
C ASP A 228 1.71 3.77 11.73
N ILE A 229 1.55 4.88 11.02
CA ILE A 229 2.27 5.22 9.80
C ILE A 229 3.43 6.11 10.22
N SER A 230 4.59 5.51 10.43
CA SER A 230 5.77 6.18 10.97
C SER A 230 6.56 6.97 9.92
N LYS A 231 6.30 6.70 8.65
CA LYS A 231 6.84 7.39 7.47
C LYS A 231 5.98 7.07 6.26
N SER A 232 5.68 8.10 5.43
CA SER A 232 5.05 7.95 4.12
C SER A 232 5.31 9.21 3.28
N TYR A 233 4.95 9.16 1.99
CA TYR A 233 4.76 10.36 1.18
C TYR A 233 3.41 10.95 1.56
N GLU A 234 2.29 10.29 1.25
CA GLU A 234 0.99 10.59 1.84
C GLU A 234 0.61 9.56 2.92
N GLY A 235 -0.10 9.99 3.94
CA GLY A 235 -0.48 9.09 5.04
C GLY A 235 -1.56 8.12 4.61
N ILE A 236 -2.70 8.68 4.19
CA ILE A 236 -3.90 7.97 3.73
C ILE A 236 -4.40 8.65 2.47
N GLU A 237 -4.44 7.94 1.35
CA GLU A 237 -4.94 8.44 0.08
C GLU A 237 -6.11 7.61 -0.47
N SER A 238 -7.15 8.28 -0.92
CA SER A 238 -8.24 7.67 -1.71
C SER A 238 -9.16 8.74 -2.32
N THR A 239 -10.04 8.35 -3.25
CA THR A 239 -11.13 9.22 -3.68
C THR A 239 -12.11 9.50 -2.54
N ASP A 240 -12.60 8.45 -1.88
CA ASP A 240 -13.51 8.59 -0.75
C ASP A 240 -12.91 7.93 0.51
N ILE A 241 -12.71 8.73 1.56
CA ILE A 241 -12.14 8.27 2.81
C ILE A 241 -13.18 8.35 3.92
N THR A 242 -13.39 7.25 4.64
CA THR A 242 -14.26 7.21 5.81
C THR A 242 -13.53 6.63 7.01
N ILE A 243 -13.43 7.39 8.09
CA ILE A 243 -12.86 6.93 9.36
C ILE A 243 -14.00 6.86 10.38
N ASN A 244 -14.39 5.65 10.75
CA ASN A 244 -15.46 5.39 11.71
C ASN A 244 -14.96 5.28 13.16
N ASP A 245 -13.77 4.69 13.34
CA ASP A 245 -13.10 4.55 14.64
C ASP A 245 -11.62 4.22 14.43
N GLY A 246 -10.86 3.99 15.50
CA GLY A 246 -9.45 3.59 15.49
C GLY A 246 -8.55 4.60 16.20
N ASN A 247 -7.33 4.15 16.49
CA ASN A 247 -6.24 4.98 16.97
C ASN A 247 -5.20 5.08 15.85
N ILE A 248 -5.10 6.24 15.21
CA ILE A 248 -4.36 6.44 13.97
C ILE A 248 -3.29 7.49 14.19
N ASN A 249 -2.04 7.13 14.00
CA ASN A 249 -0.90 8.03 14.01
C ASN A 249 -0.27 8.08 12.61
N ILE A 250 -0.03 9.28 12.09
CA ILE A 250 0.47 9.49 10.74
C ILE A 250 1.66 10.45 10.77
N VAL A 251 2.72 10.08 10.08
CA VAL A 251 3.84 10.97 9.73
C VAL A 251 4.02 10.92 8.22
N ALA A 252 3.64 11.99 7.55
CA ALA A 252 3.71 12.13 6.09
C ALA A 252 4.65 13.27 5.68
N SER A 253 5.37 13.08 4.59
CA SER A 253 6.23 14.13 4.02
C SER A 253 5.47 15.11 3.14
N ASP A 254 4.32 14.70 2.62
CA ASP A 254 3.31 15.52 1.96
C ASP A 254 2.02 15.47 2.77
N ASP A 255 0.89 15.05 2.25
CA ASP A 255 -0.39 15.19 2.93
C ASP A 255 -0.66 14.10 3.99
N GLY A 256 -1.28 14.50 5.09
CA GLY A 256 -1.63 13.55 6.15
C GLY A 256 -2.77 12.63 5.74
N LEU A 257 -3.86 13.21 5.21
CA LEU A 257 -4.99 12.54 4.61
C LEU A 257 -5.32 13.29 3.33
N ASN A 258 -5.31 12.58 2.20
CA ASN A 258 -5.58 13.12 0.87
C ASN A 258 -6.80 12.45 0.23
N ALA A 259 -7.93 13.17 0.19
CA ALA A 259 -9.13 12.77 -0.55
C ALA A 259 -9.14 13.48 -1.91
N ALA A 260 -8.16 13.18 -2.73
CA ALA A 260 -7.95 13.84 -4.03
C ALA A 260 -8.41 13.01 -5.22
N GLY A 261 -8.63 11.73 -5.00
CA GLY A 261 -9.16 10.81 -5.96
C GLY A 261 -8.19 10.16 -6.90
N GLY A 262 -8.09 8.90 -6.73
CA GLY A 262 -8.03 7.94 -7.74
C GLY A 262 -6.67 7.37 -8.03
N ALA A 263 -6.43 7.04 -9.23
CA ALA A 263 -5.23 6.41 -9.70
C ALA A 263 -4.11 7.46 -9.79
N ASP A 264 -3.21 7.49 -8.86
CA ASP A 264 -2.01 8.34 -8.82
C ASP A 264 -1.01 8.03 -9.94
N GLY A 265 -1.25 6.95 -10.69
CA GLY A 265 -0.34 6.48 -11.72
C GLY A 265 0.91 5.79 -11.18
N SER A 266 0.97 5.45 -9.89
CA SER A 266 2.09 4.71 -9.30
C SER A 266 2.28 3.32 -9.93
N SER A 267 1.27 2.80 -10.60
CA SER A 267 1.37 1.57 -11.40
C SER A 267 1.94 1.78 -12.82
N THR A 268 2.08 3.01 -13.30
CA THR A 268 2.51 3.32 -14.67
C THR A 268 3.38 4.56 -14.76
N ASN A 269 4.66 4.47 -14.38
CA ASN A 269 5.66 5.56 -14.59
C ASN A 269 5.22 6.96 -14.11
N GLY A 270 4.38 7.06 -13.11
CA GLY A 270 3.90 8.31 -12.56
C GLY A 270 4.86 8.88 -11.52
N ARG A 271 5.14 10.16 -11.58
CA ARG A 271 5.66 10.89 -10.43
C ARG A 271 4.55 10.98 -9.40
N PRO A 272 4.79 10.68 -8.12
CA PRO A 272 3.83 10.93 -7.06
C PRO A 272 3.36 12.39 -7.10
N GLY A 273 2.08 12.64 -6.86
CA GLY A 273 1.52 13.99 -6.83
C GLY A 273 1.43 14.72 -8.17
N GLN A 274 1.67 14.07 -9.31
CA GLN A 274 1.42 14.67 -10.61
C GLN A 274 0.04 14.26 -11.15
N ASN A 275 -1.00 14.49 -10.38
CA ASN A 275 -2.33 14.67 -10.94
C ASN A 275 -2.29 15.94 -11.77
N GLY A 276 -2.35 15.80 -13.09
CA GLY A 276 -2.46 16.92 -13.99
C GLY A 276 -3.62 17.79 -13.52
N MET A 277 -3.55 19.09 -13.70
CA MET A 277 -4.53 20.13 -13.33
C MET A 277 -5.99 19.89 -13.81
N GLU A 278 -6.43 18.67 -13.97
CA GLU A 278 -7.77 18.25 -14.40
C GLU A 278 -8.26 17.01 -13.62
N SER A 279 -8.01 16.92 -12.29
CA SER A 279 -8.81 15.99 -11.49
C SER A 279 -10.24 16.54 -11.42
N THR A 280 -11.14 15.95 -12.19
CA THR A 280 -12.58 16.28 -12.13
C THR A 280 -13.30 15.49 -11.05
N THR A 281 -12.57 14.75 -10.22
CA THR A 281 -13.11 13.96 -9.12
C THR A 281 -13.13 14.78 -7.85
N SER A 282 -14.29 14.99 -7.28
CA SER A 282 -14.49 15.59 -5.98
C SER A 282 -14.28 14.51 -4.91
N GLY A 283 -13.07 14.32 -4.44
CA GLY A 283 -12.78 13.40 -3.34
C GLY A 283 -13.42 13.87 -2.03
N THR A 284 -13.89 12.95 -1.20
CA THR A 284 -14.55 13.27 0.07
C THR A 284 -13.90 12.59 1.25
N ALA A 285 -13.76 13.30 2.38
CA ALA A 285 -13.31 12.71 3.63
C ALA A 285 -14.36 12.87 4.73
N THR A 286 -14.65 11.75 5.42
CA THR A 286 -15.61 11.72 6.52
C THR A 286 -14.97 11.11 7.77
N ILE A 287 -14.98 11.86 8.88
CA ILE A 287 -14.50 11.41 10.19
C ILE A 287 -15.70 11.29 11.11
N ASN A 288 -16.13 10.06 11.40
CA ASN A 288 -17.22 9.76 12.31
C ASN A 288 -16.76 9.47 13.74
N GLY A 289 -15.50 9.05 13.90
CA GLY A 289 -14.97 8.65 15.21
C GLY A 289 -13.44 8.55 15.21
N GLY A 290 -12.91 7.83 16.20
CA GLY A 290 -11.49 7.56 16.33
C GLY A 290 -10.67 8.67 16.98
N TYR A 291 -9.39 8.37 17.20
CA TYR A 291 -8.38 9.31 17.69
C TYR A 291 -7.25 9.35 16.64
N ILE A 292 -7.13 10.47 15.96
CA ILE A 292 -6.24 10.67 14.83
C ILE A 292 -5.21 11.74 15.19
N VAL A 293 -3.95 11.41 15.06
CA VAL A 293 -2.83 12.36 15.20
C VAL A 293 -2.04 12.31 13.90
N MET A 294 -1.80 13.46 13.30
CA MET A 294 -1.01 13.54 12.06
C MET A 294 0.01 14.68 12.13
N ASP A 295 1.16 14.39 11.54
CA ASP A 295 2.26 15.32 11.29
C ASP A 295 2.53 15.31 9.78
N ALA A 296 2.10 16.36 9.08
CA ALA A 296 2.11 16.46 7.64
C ALA A 296 3.04 17.58 7.16
N GLY A 297 3.84 17.29 6.16
CA GLY A 297 4.71 18.26 5.50
C GLY A 297 3.98 19.08 4.43
N GLY A 298 2.98 18.48 3.79
CA GLY A 298 1.97 19.08 2.91
C GLY A 298 0.72 19.48 3.68
N ASP A 299 -0.47 19.24 3.12
CA ASP A 299 -1.72 19.55 3.81
C ASP A 299 -2.04 18.50 4.89
N GLY A 300 -2.63 18.93 6.00
CA GLY A 300 -2.97 18.00 7.08
C GLY A 300 -4.17 17.12 6.71
N LEU A 301 -5.31 17.74 6.49
CA LEU A 301 -6.51 17.14 5.92
C LEU A 301 -6.78 17.83 4.58
N ASP A 302 -6.60 17.11 3.48
CA ASP A 302 -6.90 17.57 2.14
C ASP A 302 -8.11 16.85 1.55
N ALA A 303 -9.00 17.58 0.87
CA ALA A 303 -10.08 17.03 0.08
C ALA A 303 -10.42 17.89 -1.12
N ASN A 304 -10.33 17.32 -2.31
CA ASN A 304 -10.82 17.97 -3.54
C ASN A 304 -12.35 18.15 -3.58
N GLY A 305 -13.05 17.84 -2.52
CA GLY A 305 -14.47 18.01 -2.32
C GLY A 305 -14.82 18.41 -0.89
N ASN A 306 -15.65 17.62 -0.22
CA ASN A 306 -16.14 17.97 1.11
C ASN A 306 -15.38 17.21 2.21
N LEU A 307 -15.10 17.93 3.29
CA LEU A 307 -14.75 17.33 4.58
C LEU A 307 -16.00 17.28 5.49
N THR A 308 -16.17 16.18 6.19
CA THR A 308 -17.22 16.02 7.19
C THR A 308 -16.65 15.46 8.48
N MET A 309 -16.96 16.06 9.63
CA MET A 309 -16.60 15.52 10.93
C MET A 309 -17.84 15.45 11.83
N THR A 310 -18.23 14.23 12.21
CA THR A 310 -19.42 14.01 13.07
C THR A 310 -19.03 13.55 14.48
N GLY A 311 -17.78 13.11 14.67
CA GLY A 311 -17.27 12.61 15.95
C GLY A 311 -15.76 12.49 15.98
N GLY A 312 -15.22 11.82 17.00
CA GLY A 312 -13.79 11.57 17.14
C GLY A 312 -12.95 12.76 17.60
N THR A 313 -11.65 12.58 17.54
CA THR A 313 -10.66 13.62 17.81
C THR A 313 -9.59 13.59 16.75
N ALA A 314 -9.39 14.70 16.05
CA ALA A 314 -8.32 14.90 15.10
C ALA A 314 -7.36 15.98 15.59
N ILE A 315 -6.08 15.62 15.70
CA ILE A 315 -4.98 16.53 16.03
C ILE A 315 -4.08 16.60 14.81
N VAL A 316 -4.08 17.75 14.15
CA VAL A 316 -3.40 17.99 12.89
C VAL A 316 -2.24 18.95 13.10
N ASN A 317 -1.05 18.44 12.94
CA ASN A 317 0.19 19.20 12.81
C ASN A 317 0.48 19.35 11.32
N GLY A 318 0.04 20.43 10.74
CA GLY A 318 0.25 20.73 9.32
C GLY A 318 1.58 21.44 9.07
N PRO A 319 1.79 21.89 7.83
CA PRO A 319 3.07 22.43 7.37
C PRO A 319 3.45 23.74 8.06
N THR A 320 4.77 24.00 8.07
CA THR A 320 5.32 25.27 8.55
C THR A 320 5.64 26.23 7.42
N ASN A 321 5.56 25.79 6.16
CA ASN A 321 5.72 26.62 4.97
C ASN A 321 4.40 27.31 4.59
N GLY A 322 4.42 28.31 3.72
CA GLY A 322 3.24 29.12 3.37
C GLY A 322 2.47 28.63 2.14
N GLY A 323 2.81 27.46 1.58
CA GLY A 323 2.17 26.92 0.38
C GLY A 323 1.01 25.96 0.64
N ASN A 324 0.97 25.38 1.84
CA ASN A 324 -0.01 24.39 2.28
C ASN A 324 -0.61 24.79 3.63
N GLY A 325 -1.62 24.09 4.12
CA GLY A 325 -2.35 24.35 5.36
C GLY A 325 -2.55 23.12 6.23
N ALA A 326 -2.97 23.30 7.47
CA ALA A 326 -3.40 22.18 8.28
C ALA A 326 -4.73 21.57 7.77
N LEU A 327 -5.49 22.36 7.02
CA LEU A 327 -6.74 21.97 6.36
C LEU A 327 -6.71 22.57 4.96
N ASP A 328 -7.05 21.77 3.94
CA ASP A 328 -7.41 22.22 2.61
C ASP A 328 -8.65 21.47 2.11
N TYR A 329 -9.58 22.17 1.47
CA TYR A 329 -10.76 21.56 0.88
C TYR A 329 -11.38 22.50 -0.16
N ASP A 330 -11.81 21.93 -1.27
CA ASP A 330 -12.44 22.68 -2.38
C ASP A 330 -13.95 22.91 -2.17
N GLY A 331 -14.60 22.04 -1.40
CA GLY A 331 -16.02 22.11 -1.11
C GLY A 331 -16.35 22.79 0.22
N GLU A 332 -17.04 22.07 1.11
CA GLU A 332 -17.41 22.53 2.44
C GLU A 332 -16.81 21.61 3.52
N PHE A 333 -16.37 22.16 4.62
CA PHE A 333 -16.05 21.41 5.82
C PHE A 333 -17.19 21.53 6.85
N ASN A 334 -18.00 20.50 6.94
CA ASN A 334 -19.13 20.42 7.87
C ASN A 334 -18.74 19.68 9.16
N MET A 335 -18.60 20.40 10.26
CA MET A 335 -18.28 19.83 11.56
C MET A 335 -19.52 19.86 12.45
N SER A 336 -20.16 18.71 12.69
CA SER A 336 -21.35 18.58 13.55
C SER A 336 -21.07 17.93 14.90
N GLY A 337 -19.85 17.44 15.09
CA GLY A 337 -19.40 16.82 16.34
C GLY A 337 -17.89 16.58 16.33
N GLY A 338 -17.37 16.02 17.43
CA GLY A 338 -15.95 15.73 17.58
C GLY A 338 -15.11 16.90 18.08
N THR A 339 -13.80 16.70 18.04
CA THR A 339 -12.79 17.70 18.44
C THR A 339 -11.72 17.80 17.37
N LEU A 340 -11.50 18.98 16.83
CA LEU A 340 -10.43 19.27 15.89
C LEU A 340 -9.44 20.24 16.51
N ILE A 341 -8.17 19.87 16.52
CA ILE A 341 -7.05 20.73 16.88
C ILE A 341 -6.12 20.78 15.67
N ALA A 342 -6.10 21.90 14.98
CA ALA A 342 -5.28 22.08 13.79
C ALA A 342 -4.27 23.22 14.01
N ALA A 343 -3.00 22.93 13.73
CA ALA A 343 -1.91 23.89 13.81
C ALA A 343 -1.08 23.79 12.53
N GLY A 344 -0.70 24.92 11.97
CA GLY A 344 0.09 24.97 10.73
C GLY A 344 0.39 26.37 10.28
N SER A 345 0.79 26.52 9.04
CA SER A 345 1.08 27.81 8.40
C SER A 345 -0.16 28.70 8.33
N LEU A 346 0.04 30.01 8.41
CA LEU A 346 -1.02 30.99 8.17
C LEU A 346 -1.20 31.33 6.68
N GLY A 347 -0.39 30.74 5.78
CA GLY A 347 -0.39 31.08 4.34
C GLY A 347 -1.66 30.65 3.62
N MET A 348 -2.18 29.45 3.93
CA MET A 348 -3.37 28.82 3.33
C MET A 348 -4.34 28.41 4.42
N VAL A 349 -4.66 29.30 5.36
CA VAL A 349 -5.54 28.96 6.49
C VAL A 349 -6.97 28.79 6.04
N GLN A 350 -7.50 27.59 6.27
CA GLN A 350 -8.92 27.28 6.20
C GLN A 350 -9.47 26.91 7.60
N THR A 351 -10.77 27.03 7.79
CA THR A 351 -11.49 26.68 9.03
C THR A 351 -12.80 26.01 8.65
N PRO A 352 -13.39 25.14 9.50
CA PRO A 352 -14.69 24.53 9.19
C PRO A 352 -15.71 25.58 8.73
N SER A 353 -16.43 25.25 7.64
CA SER A 353 -17.47 26.12 7.05
C SER A 353 -18.68 26.23 7.97
N SER A 354 -18.96 25.16 8.75
CA SER A 354 -19.99 25.10 9.80
C SER A 354 -19.52 24.26 10.98
N SER A 355 -19.91 24.64 12.19
CA SER A 355 -19.55 23.95 13.43
C SER A 355 -20.62 24.13 14.51
#